data_41e7c2c7a83ee6f843c1ed5487078e50
#
_entry.id   41e7c2c7a83ee6f843c1ed5487078e50
#
_cell.length_a   1.000
_cell.length_b   1.000
_cell.length_c   1.000
_cell.angle_alpha   90.00
_cell.angle_beta   90.00
_cell.angle_gamma   90.00
#
_symmetry.space_group_name_H-M   'P 1'
#
loop_
_entity.id
_entity.type
_entity.pdbx_description
1 polymer ?
#
loop_
_entity_poly.entity_id
_entity_poly.type
_entity_poly.pdbx_seq_one_letter_code
_entity_poly.pdbx_strand_id
1 'polypeptide(L)'
;MSLILSMATFALVASITPGPVNIVALSSGARYGLRATLRHVAGATLGFVLLLVLMGLGLHEVLQRWPGLTRVVQLAGVAFLLFMAWKLAMDNGELGERDEGRAPSMIYGALMQWLNPKAWLACVAGMGAFVADGEASLVWQFAAIYLVICYLSVGCWAYAGSFLRTWLGNPVTMRLFNRAMAALLVASAVYLLLP
;
A
#
# COMPACT_ATOMS: atom_id res chain seq x y z
N MET A 1 -7.43 -27.33 4.36
CA MET A 1 -7.39 -26.29 3.34
C MET A 1 -6.05 -26.43 2.62
N SER A 2 -5.95 -26.32 1.29
CA SER A 2 -4.64 -26.44 0.63
C SER A 2 -3.75 -25.25 1.01
N LEU A 3 -2.43 -25.45 1.05
CA LEU A 3 -1.46 -24.39 1.37
C LEU A 3 -1.64 -23.17 0.46
N ILE A 4 -1.83 -23.41 -0.84
CA ILE A 4 -2.09 -22.36 -1.85
C ILE A 4 -3.32 -21.53 -1.49
N LEU A 5 -4.42 -22.17 -1.08
CA LEU A 5 -5.64 -21.47 -0.70
C LEU A 5 -5.44 -20.62 0.56
N SER A 6 -4.66 -21.12 1.54
CA SER A 6 -4.31 -20.39 2.76
C SER A 6 -3.46 -19.15 2.43
N MET A 7 -2.42 -19.30 1.59
CA MET A 7 -1.60 -18.20 1.09
C MET A 7 -2.44 -17.15 0.34
N ALA A 8 -3.34 -17.61 -0.54
CA ALA A 8 -4.23 -16.72 -1.32
C ALA A 8 -5.20 -15.96 -0.42
N THR A 9 -5.81 -16.63 0.55
CA THR A 9 -6.72 -16.00 1.51
C THR A 9 -5.99 -14.95 2.34
N PHE A 10 -4.80 -15.28 2.85
CA PHE A 10 -3.96 -14.33 3.58
C PHE A 10 -3.63 -13.10 2.72
N ALA A 11 -3.14 -13.33 1.50
CA ALA A 11 -2.80 -12.27 0.56
C ALA A 11 -4.01 -11.36 0.27
N LEU A 12 -5.19 -11.94 0.07
CA LEU A 12 -6.43 -11.20 -0.17
C LEU A 12 -6.80 -10.33 1.04
N VAL A 13 -6.88 -10.94 2.23
CA VAL A 13 -7.26 -10.21 3.45
C VAL A 13 -6.28 -9.08 3.74
N ALA A 14 -4.97 -9.35 3.66
CA ALA A 14 -3.95 -8.35 3.91
C ALA A 14 -3.94 -7.21 2.89
N SER A 15 -4.21 -7.51 1.60
CA SER A 15 -4.16 -6.52 0.51
C SER A 15 -5.45 -5.70 0.38
N ILE A 16 -6.63 -6.31 0.60
CA ILE A 16 -7.92 -5.62 0.43
C ILE A 16 -8.29 -4.77 1.64
N THR A 17 -7.80 -5.13 2.83
CA THR A 17 -8.06 -4.36 4.06
C THR A 17 -7.52 -2.94 3.91
N PRO A 18 -8.29 -1.91 4.31
CA PRO A 18 -7.88 -0.52 4.20
C PRO A 18 -6.49 -0.27 4.79
N GLY A 19 -5.69 0.52 4.11
CA GLY A 19 -4.37 0.93 4.52
C GLY A 19 -3.85 2.09 3.66
N PRO A 20 -2.67 2.65 3.97
CA PRO A 20 -2.15 3.84 3.31
C PRO A 20 -2.13 3.76 1.78
N VAL A 21 -1.65 2.64 1.23
CA VAL A 21 -1.59 2.42 -0.22
C VAL A 21 -2.99 2.39 -0.85
N ASN A 22 -3.94 1.74 -0.18
CA ASN A 22 -5.32 1.62 -0.66
C ASN A 22 -6.02 2.99 -0.65
N ILE A 23 -5.78 3.80 0.41
CA ILE A 23 -6.29 5.16 0.53
C ILE A 23 -5.77 6.03 -0.62
N VAL A 24 -4.48 5.95 -0.93
CA VAL A 24 -3.88 6.70 -2.03
C VAL A 24 -4.38 6.19 -3.39
N ALA A 25 -4.53 4.88 -3.57
CA ALA A 25 -5.11 4.33 -4.78
C ALA A 25 -6.55 4.82 -5.00
N LEU A 26 -7.38 4.84 -3.95
CA LEU A 26 -8.74 5.38 -3.97
C LEU A 26 -8.76 6.86 -4.33
N SER A 27 -7.98 7.68 -3.63
CA SER A 27 -7.90 9.14 -3.87
C SER A 27 -7.36 9.45 -5.26
N SER A 28 -6.34 8.71 -5.73
CA SER A 28 -5.78 8.87 -7.06
C SER A 28 -6.75 8.44 -8.15
N GLY A 29 -7.50 7.35 -7.93
CA GLY A 29 -8.56 6.91 -8.82
C GLY A 29 -9.65 7.96 -8.98
N ALA A 30 -10.07 8.58 -7.87
CA ALA A 30 -11.05 9.65 -7.85
C ALA A 30 -10.56 10.90 -8.61
N ARG A 31 -9.28 11.26 -8.42
CA ARG A 31 -8.71 12.47 -9.02
C ARG A 31 -8.30 12.30 -10.48
N TYR A 32 -7.51 11.26 -10.78
CA TYR A 32 -6.84 11.07 -12.07
C TYR A 32 -7.51 10.00 -12.95
N GLY A 33 -8.43 9.24 -12.39
CA GLY A 33 -9.07 8.09 -13.03
C GLY A 33 -8.26 6.80 -12.90
N LEU A 34 -8.89 5.69 -13.26
CA LEU A 34 -8.32 4.34 -13.10
C LEU A 34 -7.02 4.18 -13.87
N ARG A 35 -7.01 4.49 -15.17
CA ARG A 35 -5.87 4.20 -16.07
C ARG A 35 -4.58 4.85 -15.59
N ALA A 36 -4.64 6.12 -15.20
CA ALA A 36 -3.47 6.83 -14.69
C ALA A 36 -2.99 6.26 -13.36
N THR A 37 -3.92 5.80 -12.50
CA THR A 37 -3.62 5.23 -11.18
C THR A 37 -3.02 3.82 -11.26
N LEU A 38 -3.24 3.07 -12.34
CA LEU A 38 -2.69 1.71 -12.48
C LEU A 38 -1.15 1.67 -12.41
N ARG A 39 -0.47 2.75 -12.78
CA ARG A 39 1.00 2.87 -12.60
C ARG A 39 1.40 2.80 -11.12
N HIS A 40 0.66 3.51 -10.29
CA HIS A 40 0.84 3.47 -8.83
C HIS A 40 0.51 2.08 -8.26
N VAL A 41 -0.58 1.45 -8.71
CA VAL A 41 -0.98 0.09 -8.32
C VAL A 41 0.13 -0.91 -8.66
N ALA A 42 0.68 -0.85 -9.88
CA ALA A 42 1.79 -1.71 -10.31
C ALA A 42 3.03 -1.49 -9.43
N GLY A 43 3.39 -0.24 -9.17
CA GLY A 43 4.53 0.09 -8.31
C GLY A 43 4.36 -0.42 -6.88
N ALA A 44 3.20 -0.20 -6.29
CA ALA A 44 2.89 -0.68 -4.95
C ALA A 44 2.95 -2.21 -4.88
N THR A 45 2.40 -2.90 -5.87
CA THR A 45 2.43 -4.37 -5.95
C THR A 45 3.86 -4.89 -6.07
N LEU A 46 4.64 -4.36 -7.00
CA LEU A 46 6.03 -4.80 -7.21
C LEU A 46 6.91 -4.46 -6.00
N GLY A 47 6.71 -3.29 -5.40
CA GLY A 47 7.41 -2.90 -4.17
C GLY A 47 7.12 -3.84 -3.02
N PHE A 48 5.86 -4.28 -2.87
CA PHE A 48 5.47 -5.26 -1.86
C PHE A 48 6.09 -6.63 -2.13
N VAL A 49 5.97 -7.13 -3.36
CA VAL A 49 6.50 -8.45 -3.73
C VAL A 49 8.02 -8.50 -3.54
N LEU A 50 8.73 -7.43 -3.90
CA LEU A 50 10.17 -7.33 -3.64
C LEU A 50 10.47 -7.40 -2.14
N LEU A 51 9.73 -6.64 -1.31
CA LEU A 51 9.88 -6.69 0.15
C LEU A 51 9.62 -8.10 0.68
N LEU A 52 8.55 -8.75 0.22
CA LEU A 52 8.16 -10.11 0.62
C LEU A 52 9.27 -11.13 0.30
N VAL A 53 9.81 -11.09 -0.92
CA VAL A 53 10.91 -11.97 -1.35
C VAL A 53 12.16 -11.72 -0.51
N LEU A 54 12.55 -10.47 -0.29
CA LEU A 54 13.71 -10.14 0.53
C LEU A 54 13.55 -10.63 1.98
N MET A 55 12.34 -10.50 2.55
CA MET A 55 12.05 -11.04 3.88
C MET A 55 12.19 -12.56 3.92
N GLY A 56 11.68 -13.26 2.90
CA GLY A 56 11.83 -14.73 2.79
C GLY A 56 13.27 -15.20 2.52
N LEU A 57 14.11 -14.35 1.92
CA LEU A 57 15.52 -14.64 1.63
C LEU A 57 16.49 -14.17 2.74
N GLY A 58 16.00 -13.77 3.92
CA GLY A 58 16.84 -13.49 5.08
C GLY A 58 16.92 -12.02 5.54
N LEU A 59 16.18 -11.09 4.93
CA LEU A 59 16.14 -9.70 5.42
C LEU A 59 15.70 -9.62 6.89
N HIS A 60 14.84 -10.55 7.34
CA HIS A 60 14.40 -10.63 8.71
C HIS A 60 15.57 -10.82 9.70
N GLU A 61 16.55 -11.66 9.37
CA GLU A 61 17.74 -11.86 10.21
C GLU A 61 18.60 -10.61 10.32
N VAL A 62 18.71 -9.85 9.22
CA VAL A 62 19.44 -8.59 9.21
C VAL A 62 18.75 -7.57 10.14
N LEU A 63 17.43 -7.48 10.08
CA LEU A 63 16.67 -6.56 10.93
C LEU A 63 16.74 -6.93 12.42
N GLN A 64 16.78 -8.21 12.74
CA GLN A 64 16.96 -8.68 14.12
C GLN A 64 18.34 -8.31 14.67
N ARG A 65 19.38 -8.39 13.84
CA ARG A 65 20.75 -8.01 14.24
C ARG A 65 20.93 -6.49 14.38
N TRP A 66 20.08 -5.70 13.73
CA TRP A 66 20.18 -4.25 13.67
C TRP A 66 18.85 -3.58 14.05
N PRO A 67 18.44 -3.61 15.34
CA PRO A 67 17.15 -3.04 15.80
C PRO A 67 17.00 -1.55 15.45
N GLY A 68 18.11 -0.81 15.38
CA GLY A 68 18.11 0.58 14.95
C GLY A 68 17.57 0.79 13.54
N LEU A 69 17.82 -0.16 12.62
CA LEU A 69 17.32 -0.10 11.25
C LEU A 69 15.79 -0.20 11.21
N THR A 70 15.21 -1.10 12.01
CA THR A 70 13.75 -1.24 12.14
C THR A 70 13.11 0.06 12.62
N ARG A 71 13.74 0.74 13.60
CA ARG A 71 13.25 2.03 14.10
C ARG A 71 13.36 3.13 13.06
N VAL A 72 14.44 3.16 12.27
CA VAL A 72 14.61 4.13 11.17
C VAL A 72 13.51 3.92 10.12
N VAL A 73 13.24 2.69 9.71
CA VAL A 73 12.17 2.37 8.75
C VAL A 73 10.79 2.79 9.30
N GLN A 74 10.53 2.52 10.57
CA GLN A 74 9.29 2.92 11.24
C GLN A 74 9.10 4.45 11.23
N LEU A 75 10.11 5.20 11.66
CA LEU A 75 10.04 6.67 11.71
C LEU A 75 9.94 7.28 10.32
N ALA A 76 10.68 6.75 9.34
CA ALA A 76 10.57 7.17 7.94
C ALA A 76 9.16 6.90 7.39
N GLY A 77 8.57 5.76 7.73
CA GLY A 77 7.19 5.41 7.38
C GLY A 77 6.18 6.40 7.97
N VAL A 78 6.30 6.72 9.26
CA VAL A 78 5.43 7.71 9.93
C VAL A 78 5.56 9.08 9.27
N ALA A 79 6.80 9.56 9.06
CA ALA A 79 7.05 10.84 8.40
C ALA A 79 6.43 10.89 7.00
N PHE A 80 6.55 9.80 6.24
CA PHE A 80 5.98 9.68 4.91
C PHE A 80 4.44 9.70 4.94
N LEU A 81 3.80 8.98 5.88
CA LEU A 81 2.34 9.00 6.04
C LEU A 81 1.82 10.40 6.38
N LEU A 82 2.51 11.12 7.27
CA LEU A 82 2.15 12.49 7.63
C LEU A 82 2.32 13.45 6.44
N PHE A 83 3.39 13.30 5.64
CA PHE A 83 3.59 14.04 4.40
C PHE A 83 2.44 13.79 3.41
N MET A 84 2.02 12.54 3.25
CA MET A 84 0.90 12.17 2.39
C MET A 84 -0.42 12.76 2.88
N ALA A 85 -0.68 12.67 4.19
CA ALA A 85 -1.86 13.25 4.81
C ALA A 85 -1.91 14.76 4.59
N TRP A 86 -0.78 15.45 4.77
CA TRP A 86 -0.67 16.87 4.49
C TRP A 86 -0.97 17.19 3.02
N LYS A 87 -0.40 16.45 2.05
CA LYS A 87 -0.70 16.63 0.62
C LYS A 87 -2.19 16.50 0.31
N LEU A 88 -2.86 15.48 0.86
CA LEU A 88 -4.29 15.30 0.66
C LEU A 88 -5.13 16.38 1.35
N ALA A 89 -4.75 16.80 2.56
CA ALA A 89 -5.46 17.85 3.29
C ALA A 89 -5.39 19.21 2.61
N MET A 90 -4.27 19.51 1.94
CA MET A 90 -4.01 20.76 1.21
C MET A 90 -4.55 20.75 -0.22
N ASP A 91 -5.12 19.66 -0.67
CA ASP A 91 -5.69 19.55 -2.00
C ASP A 91 -6.91 20.50 -2.14
N ASN A 92 -6.93 21.33 -3.18
CA ASN A 92 -8.00 22.30 -3.42
C ASN A 92 -9.30 21.68 -3.95
N GLY A 93 -9.30 20.37 -4.22
CA GLY A 93 -10.46 19.63 -4.72
C GLY A 93 -10.82 19.92 -6.18
N GLU A 94 -10.06 20.76 -6.88
CA GLU A 94 -10.29 21.01 -8.29
C GLU A 94 -9.91 19.78 -9.11
N LEU A 95 -10.90 19.20 -9.76
CA LEU A 95 -10.71 18.19 -10.78
C LEU A 95 -10.33 18.92 -12.06
N GLY A 96 -9.06 19.27 -12.22
CA GLY A 96 -8.55 19.76 -13.50
C GLY A 96 -8.76 18.75 -14.62
N GLU A 97 -8.57 19.19 -15.88
CA GLU A 97 -8.48 18.24 -17.00
C GLU A 97 -7.53 17.10 -16.63
N ARG A 98 -7.82 15.89 -17.13
CA ARG A 98 -7.07 14.67 -16.80
C ARG A 98 -5.58 14.86 -17.08
N ASP A 99 -4.88 15.46 -16.15
CA ASP A 99 -3.42 15.55 -16.20
C ASP A 99 -2.84 14.22 -15.73
N GLU A 100 -2.83 13.25 -16.63
CA GLU A 100 -2.27 11.90 -16.37
C GLU A 100 -0.80 11.97 -15.93
N GLY A 101 -0.10 13.05 -16.25
CA GLY A 101 1.29 13.29 -15.86
C GLY A 101 1.48 13.56 -14.37
N ARG A 102 0.43 14.00 -13.68
CA ARG A 102 0.46 14.28 -12.22
C ARG A 102 0.02 13.11 -11.34
N ALA A 103 -0.50 12.03 -11.93
CA ALA A 103 -0.87 10.85 -11.16
C ALA A 103 0.38 10.23 -10.48
N PRO A 104 0.22 9.62 -9.30
CA PRO A 104 1.34 8.99 -8.59
C PRO A 104 2.06 7.97 -9.47
N SER A 105 3.39 8.09 -9.50
CA SER A 105 4.24 7.25 -10.34
C SER A 105 4.35 5.82 -9.79
N MET A 106 4.89 4.92 -10.60
CA MET A 106 5.24 3.56 -10.20
C MET A 106 6.26 3.54 -9.05
N ILE A 107 7.30 4.38 -9.13
CA ILE A 107 8.33 4.49 -8.08
C ILE A 107 7.70 4.95 -6.77
N TYR A 108 6.79 5.91 -6.84
CA TYR A 108 6.06 6.38 -5.68
C TYR A 108 5.22 5.28 -5.02
N GLY A 109 4.55 4.44 -5.82
CA GLY A 109 3.82 3.27 -5.31
C GLY A 109 4.74 2.27 -4.61
N ALA A 110 5.91 1.98 -5.19
CA ALA A 110 6.89 1.09 -4.60
C ALA A 110 7.44 1.64 -3.27
N LEU A 111 7.83 2.91 -3.23
CA LEU A 111 8.30 3.58 -2.01
C LEU A 111 7.25 3.58 -0.91
N MET A 112 5.97 3.79 -1.27
CA MET A 112 4.87 3.70 -0.30
C MET A 112 4.82 2.35 0.41
N GLN A 113 5.06 1.25 -0.26
CA GLN A 113 5.05 -0.07 0.37
C GLN A 113 6.23 -0.25 1.32
N TRP A 114 7.42 0.21 0.93
CA TRP A 114 8.61 0.13 1.78
C TRP A 114 8.54 1.02 3.02
N LEU A 115 7.79 2.12 2.93
CA LEU A 115 7.51 3.02 4.05
C LEU A 115 6.18 2.69 4.76
N ASN A 116 5.49 1.63 4.36
CA ASN A 116 4.23 1.19 4.93
C ASN A 116 4.44 0.06 5.95
N PRO A 117 4.33 0.32 7.25
CA PRO A 117 4.56 -0.71 8.27
C PRO A 117 3.57 -1.87 8.19
N LYS A 118 2.36 -1.65 7.69
CA LYS A 118 1.41 -2.74 7.41
C LYS A 118 2.00 -3.75 6.42
N ALA A 119 2.76 -3.28 5.41
CA ALA A 119 3.42 -4.16 4.46
C ALA A 119 4.50 -5.02 5.14
N TRP A 120 5.31 -4.43 6.01
CA TRP A 120 6.33 -5.15 6.78
C TRP A 120 5.72 -6.21 7.70
N LEU A 121 4.65 -5.86 8.44
CA LEU A 121 3.93 -6.81 9.30
C LEU A 121 3.33 -7.95 8.50
N ALA A 122 2.74 -7.68 7.33
CA ALA A 122 2.20 -8.70 6.45
C ALA A 122 3.30 -9.63 5.92
N CYS A 123 4.48 -9.09 5.57
CA CYS A 123 5.63 -9.89 5.13
C CYS A 123 6.12 -10.81 6.27
N VAL A 124 6.34 -10.27 7.47
CA VAL A 124 6.79 -11.07 8.64
C VAL A 124 5.77 -12.16 8.97
N ALA A 125 4.50 -11.80 9.09
CA ALA A 125 3.43 -12.75 9.43
C ALA A 125 3.26 -13.82 8.34
N GLY A 126 3.28 -13.44 7.07
CA GLY A 126 3.14 -14.37 5.96
C GLY A 126 4.33 -15.32 5.82
N MET A 127 5.56 -14.82 5.97
CA MET A 127 6.76 -15.67 5.94
C MET A 127 6.77 -16.63 7.12
N GLY A 128 6.47 -16.16 8.33
CA GLY A 128 6.39 -17.02 9.52
C GLY A 128 5.30 -18.09 9.42
N ALA A 129 4.16 -17.79 8.79
CA ALA A 129 3.06 -18.74 8.65
C ALA A 129 3.24 -19.78 7.55
N PHE A 130 3.93 -19.44 6.45
CA PHE A 130 3.93 -20.26 5.23
C PHE A 130 5.32 -20.71 4.77
N VAL A 131 6.40 -20.10 5.29
CA VAL A 131 7.78 -20.32 4.84
C VAL A 131 8.71 -20.53 6.04
N ALA A 132 8.19 -20.98 7.18
CA ALA A 132 8.96 -21.15 8.42
C ALA A 132 10.18 -22.07 8.27
N ASP A 133 10.11 -23.06 7.40
CA ASP A 133 11.20 -24.01 7.14
C ASP A 133 12.28 -23.49 6.17
N GLY A 134 12.14 -22.23 5.70
CA GLY A 134 13.13 -21.58 4.82
C GLY A 134 13.17 -22.13 3.38
N GLU A 135 12.13 -22.84 2.95
CA GLU A 135 12.07 -23.41 1.60
C GLU A 135 11.87 -22.31 0.55
N ALA A 136 12.91 -22.05 -0.26
CA ALA A 136 12.90 -20.99 -1.26
C ALA A 136 11.77 -21.13 -2.30
N SER A 137 11.35 -22.35 -2.63
CA SER A 137 10.23 -22.61 -3.54
C SER A 137 8.91 -22.02 -3.01
N LEU A 138 8.67 -22.10 -1.70
CA LEU A 138 7.48 -21.52 -1.05
C LEU A 138 7.54 -19.99 -1.03
N VAL A 139 8.73 -19.39 -0.92
CA VAL A 139 8.90 -17.93 -1.06
C VAL A 139 8.40 -17.46 -2.42
N TRP A 140 8.87 -18.11 -3.49
CA TRP A 140 8.50 -17.73 -4.86
C TRP A 140 7.03 -18.02 -5.18
N GLN A 141 6.50 -19.15 -4.69
CA GLN A 141 5.09 -19.47 -4.84
C GLN A 141 4.20 -18.42 -4.15
N PHE A 142 4.54 -18.04 -2.93
CA PHE A 142 3.78 -17.03 -2.18
C PHE A 142 3.92 -15.64 -2.83
N ALA A 143 5.10 -15.29 -3.32
CA ALA A 143 5.33 -14.05 -4.06
C ALA A 143 4.49 -13.97 -5.34
N ALA A 144 4.40 -15.07 -6.11
CA ALA A 144 3.56 -15.13 -7.31
C ALA A 144 2.07 -14.95 -7.01
N ILE A 145 1.57 -15.64 -5.97
CA ILE A 145 0.18 -15.50 -5.48
C ILE A 145 -0.08 -14.05 -5.06
N TYR A 146 0.85 -13.49 -4.28
CA TYR A 146 0.70 -12.12 -3.77
C TYR A 146 0.76 -11.07 -4.88
N LEU A 147 1.57 -11.29 -5.91
CA LEU A 147 1.66 -10.40 -7.09
C LEU A 147 0.27 -10.19 -7.72
N VAL A 148 -0.44 -11.28 -7.98
CA VAL A 148 -1.75 -11.24 -8.62
C VAL A 148 -2.80 -10.63 -7.67
N ILE A 149 -2.88 -11.14 -6.46
CA ILE A 149 -3.92 -10.76 -5.51
C ILE A 149 -3.75 -9.31 -5.04
N CYS A 150 -2.54 -8.87 -4.76
CA CYS A 150 -2.26 -7.50 -4.35
C CYS A 150 -2.60 -6.51 -5.48
N TYR A 151 -2.18 -6.81 -6.72
CA TYR A 151 -2.51 -5.97 -7.86
C TYR A 151 -4.02 -5.81 -8.05
N LEU A 152 -4.77 -6.90 -7.98
CA LEU A 152 -6.23 -6.86 -8.10
C LEU A 152 -6.87 -6.12 -6.91
N SER A 153 -6.43 -6.39 -5.69
CA SER A 153 -6.97 -5.75 -4.48
C SER A 153 -6.75 -4.24 -4.47
N VAL A 154 -5.52 -3.78 -4.72
CA VAL A 154 -5.22 -2.33 -4.79
C VAL A 154 -5.88 -1.71 -6.02
N GLY A 155 -5.97 -2.46 -7.13
CA GLY A 155 -6.71 -2.07 -8.33
C GLY A 155 -8.20 -1.85 -8.08
N CYS A 156 -8.84 -2.68 -7.24
CA CYS A 156 -10.24 -2.49 -6.82
C CYS A 156 -10.42 -1.15 -6.08
N TRP A 157 -9.48 -0.75 -5.23
CA TRP A 157 -9.52 0.56 -4.56
C TRP A 157 -9.38 1.72 -5.56
N ALA A 158 -8.48 1.60 -6.53
CA ALA A 158 -8.33 2.58 -7.61
C ALA A 158 -9.60 2.66 -8.48
N TYR A 159 -10.21 1.52 -8.79
CA TYR A 159 -11.48 1.45 -9.52
C TYR A 159 -12.62 2.10 -8.72
N ALA A 160 -12.77 1.76 -7.45
CA ALA A 160 -13.76 2.37 -6.57
C ALA A 160 -13.59 3.90 -6.52
N GLY A 161 -12.34 4.39 -6.43
CA GLY A 161 -12.04 5.82 -6.52
C GLY A 161 -12.49 6.43 -7.83
N SER A 162 -12.21 5.77 -8.96
CA SER A 162 -12.59 6.27 -10.28
C SER A 162 -14.11 6.30 -10.49
N PHE A 163 -14.84 5.37 -9.88
CA PHE A 163 -16.32 5.36 -9.86
C PHE A 163 -16.86 6.51 -9.01
N LEU A 164 -16.27 6.72 -7.82
CA LEU A 164 -16.65 7.82 -6.95
C LEU A 164 -16.43 9.21 -7.58
N ARG A 165 -15.56 9.32 -8.58
CA ARG A 165 -15.28 10.57 -9.29
C ARG A 165 -16.54 11.24 -9.81
N THR A 166 -17.51 10.48 -10.31
CA THR A 166 -18.80 11.01 -10.80
C THR A 166 -19.60 11.69 -9.70
N TRP A 167 -19.49 11.22 -8.47
CA TRP A 167 -20.15 11.76 -7.27
C TRP A 167 -19.34 12.88 -6.62
N LEU A 168 -18.02 12.87 -6.79
CA LEU A 168 -17.09 13.85 -6.26
C LEU A 168 -16.82 15.03 -7.22
N GLY A 169 -17.65 15.23 -8.24
CA GLY A 169 -17.49 16.24 -9.27
C GLY A 169 -17.51 17.71 -8.77
N ASN A 170 -17.91 17.92 -7.52
CA ASN A 170 -17.87 19.23 -6.87
C ASN A 170 -16.57 19.37 -6.06
N PRO A 171 -15.79 20.49 -6.24
CA PRO A 171 -14.56 20.74 -5.51
C PRO A 171 -14.70 20.69 -3.97
N VAL A 172 -15.85 21.07 -3.44
CA VAL A 172 -16.10 21.02 -1.99
C VAL A 172 -16.18 19.57 -1.52
N THR A 173 -16.92 18.73 -2.23
CA THR A 173 -17.06 17.30 -1.91
C THR A 173 -15.72 16.56 -2.04
N MET A 174 -14.96 16.87 -3.08
CA MET A 174 -13.61 16.31 -3.27
C MET A 174 -12.66 16.71 -2.14
N ARG A 175 -12.67 17.98 -1.71
CA ARG A 175 -11.87 18.44 -0.56
C ARG A 175 -12.25 17.69 0.73
N LEU A 176 -13.55 17.53 0.98
CA LEU A 176 -14.01 16.81 2.16
C LEU A 176 -13.56 15.35 2.12
N PHE A 177 -13.69 14.69 0.98
CA PHE A 177 -13.20 13.33 0.75
C PHE A 177 -11.69 13.23 1.00
N ASN A 178 -10.88 14.12 0.41
CA ASN A 178 -9.43 14.11 0.58
C ASN A 178 -9.02 14.38 2.04
N ARG A 179 -9.74 15.25 2.77
CA ARG A 179 -9.52 15.47 4.21
C ARG A 179 -9.87 14.24 5.04
N ALA A 180 -10.95 13.52 4.70
CA ALA A 180 -11.28 12.27 5.36
C ALA A 180 -10.18 11.21 5.13
N MET A 181 -9.65 11.10 3.91
CA MET A 181 -8.53 10.21 3.60
C MET A 181 -7.24 10.64 4.32
N ALA A 182 -6.97 11.94 4.42
CA ALA A 182 -5.86 12.47 5.21
C ALA A 182 -5.97 12.09 6.69
N ALA A 183 -7.17 12.21 7.29
CA ALA A 183 -7.41 11.80 8.67
C ALA A 183 -7.13 10.30 8.89
N LEU A 184 -7.51 9.44 7.95
CA LEU A 184 -7.20 8.01 8.01
C LEU A 184 -5.69 7.73 7.93
N LEU A 185 -4.94 8.50 7.12
CA LEU A 185 -3.48 8.38 7.07
C LEU A 185 -2.82 8.85 8.38
N VAL A 186 -3.31 9.94 8.97
CA VAL A 186 -2.84 10.39 10.30
C VAL A 186 -3.14 9.34 11.36
N ALA A 187 -4.36 8.79 11.38
CA ALA A 187 -4.71 7.71 12.30
C ALA A 187 -3.78 6.49 12.16
N SER A 188 -3.44 6.12 10.91
CA SER A 188 -2.47 5.06 10.63
C SER A 188 -1.08 5.41 11.16
N ALA A 189 -0.62 6.64 10.99
CA ALA A 189 0.68 7.11 11.48
C ALA A 189 0.73 7.10 13.02
N VAL A 190 -0.33 7.55 13.68
CA VAL A 190 -0.47 7.53 15.16
C VAL A 190 -0.47 6.08 15.67
N TYR A 191 -1.26 5.20 15.05
CA TYR A 191 -1.29 3.77 15.42
C TYR A 191 0.09 3.12 15.42
N LEU A 192 0.98 3.53 14.51
CA LEU A 192 2.35 3.02 14.42
C LEU A 192 3.29 3.51 15.52
N LEU A 193 2.95 4.61 16.17
CA LEU A 193 3.74 5.18 17.28
C LEU A 193 3.26 4.66 18.64
N LEU A 194 2.09 4.00 18.69
CA LEU A 194 1.61 3.38 19.92
C LEU A 194 2.46 2.14 20.24
N PRO A 195 2.78 1.91 21.53
CA PRO A 195 3.57 0.78 22.00
C PRO A 195 2.89 -0.56 21.79
#